data_7e28f7230d8e367eabb9d2e4363d7b0d
#
_entry.id   7e28f7230d8e367eabb9d2e4363d7b0d
#
_cell.length_a   1.000
_cell.length_b   1.000
_cell.length_c   1.000
_cell.angle_alpha   90.00
_cell.angle_beta   90.00
_cell.angle_gamma   90.00
#
_symmetry.space_group_name_H-M   'P 1'
#
loop_
_entity.id
_entity.type
_entity.pdbx_description
1 polymer ?
#
loop_
_entity_poly.entity_id
_entity_poly.type
_entity_poly.pdbx_seq_one_letter_code
_entity_poly.pdbx_strand_id
1 'polypeptide(L)'
;MSPQLRPLVLILALLSTPALAQPADPVPAINATLDAVHDAASKADGNRYFGLYSKDAIYIGTDAAERWTIAEFRAYAEPYFAKGKGWTYRPRERHVVVTDNPCTCIAWFDELLDSESYGTSRGTGVMVLEEGQWKVAQYALTFPIPNDLAHGFTEQIKAFEAKK
;
A
#
# COMPACT_ATOMS: atom_id res chain seq x y z
N MET A 1 71.78 -16.53 -43.73
CA MET A 1 71.24 -16.26 -42.39
C MET A 1 69.95 -15.46 -42.57
N SER A 2 68.83 -16.11 -42.54
CA SER A 2 67.46 -15.47 -42.74
C SER A 2 66.85 -15.08 -41.40
N PRO A 3 66.34 -13.88 -41.21
CA PRO A 3 65.73 -13.49 -39.99
C PRO A 3 64.27 -14.09 -39.91
N GLN A 4 64.03 -14.83 -38.89
CA GLN A 4 62.71 -15.35 -38.58
C GLN A 4 61.80 -14.21 -37.96
N LEU A 5 60.77 -13.76 -38.70
CA LEU A 5 59.74 -12.88 -38.17
C LEU A 5 58.79 -13.71 -37.25
N ARG A 6 58.73 -13.34 -35.96
CA ARG A 6 57.78 -13.87 -35.02
C ARG A 6 56.46 -13.06 -35.13
N PRO A 7 55.31 -13.71 -35.28
CA PRO A 7 54.03 -12.98 -35.26
C PRO A 7 53.71 -12.48 -33.85
N LEU A 8 53.40 -11.20 -33.73
CA LEU A 8 52.88 -10.56 -32.52
C LEU A 8 51.39 -10.86 -32.44
N VAL A 9 51.01 -11.74 -31.53
CA VAL A 9 49.59 -12.03 -31.25
C VAL A 9 49.03 -10.94 -30.33
N LEU A 10 48.23 -10.06 -30.89
CA LEU A 10 47.51 -9.01 -30.14
C LEU A 10 46.29 -9.64 -29.49
N ILE A 11 46.33 -9.87 -28.17
CA ILE A 11 45.18 -10.35 -27.40
C ILE A 11 44.30 -9.14 -27.08
N LEU A 12 43.17 -9.02 -27.79
CA LEU A 12 42.16 -8.01 -27.53
C LEU A 12 41.32 -8.47 -26.31
N ALA A 13 41.63 -7.93 -25.13
CA ALA A 13 40.82 -8.18 -23.92
C ALA A 13 39.49 -7.43 -24.05
N LEU A 14 38.41 -8.17 -24.27
CA LEU A 14 37.03 -7.66 -24.19
C LEU A 14 36.70 -7.32 -22.73
N LEU A 15 36.78 -6.05 -22.39
CA LEU A 15 36.27 -5.51 -21.13
C LEU A 15 34.73 -5.55 -21.17
N SER A 16 34.15 -6.60 -20.60
CA SER A 16 32.72 -6.66 -20.34
C SER A 16 32.40 -5.67 -19.21
N THR A 17 31.80 -4.52 -19.53
CA THR A 17 31.21 -3.61 -18.55
C THR A 17 30.04 -4.31 -17.88
N PRO A 18 29.99 -4.38 -16.54
CA PRO A 18 28.77 -4.89 -15.85
C PRO A 18 27.62 -3.96 -16.20
N ALA A 19 26.56 -4.50 -16.79
CA ALA A 19 25.31 -3.80 -16.97
C ALA A 19 24.77 -3.47 -15.55
N LEU A 20 24.65 -2.19 -15.22
CA LEU A 20 23.96 -1.75 -14.01
C LEU A 20 22.52 -2.25 -14.14
N ALA A 21 22.14 -3.22 -13.29
CA ALA A 21 20.77 -3.71 -13.22
C ALA A 21 19.87 -2.51 -12.89
N GLN A 22 18.89 -2.24 -13.75
CA GLN A 22 17.90 -1.21 -13.49
C GLN A 22 17.13 -1.59 -12.22
N PRO A 23 16.87 -0.65 -11.30
CA PRO A 23 16.07 -0.95 -10.11
C PRO A 23 14.76 -1.63 -10.52
N ALA A 24 14.41 -2.72 -9.85
CA ALA A 24 13.16 -3.42 -10.13
C ALA A 24 11.97 -2.48 -9.84
N ASP A 25 10.94 -2.52 -10.70
CA ASP A 25 9.70 -1.78 -10.50
C ASP A 25 9.09 -2.17 -9.12
N PRO A 26 8.88 -1.23 -8.19
CA PRO A 26 8.35 -1.52 -6.87
C PRO A 26 6.83 -1.77 -6.86
N VAL A 27 6.10 -1.40 -7.90
CA VAL A 27 4.63 -1.50 -7.95
C VAL A 27 4.10 -2.91 -7.69
N PRO A 28 4.67 -4.00 -8.25
CA PRO A 28 4.23 -5.35 -7.91
C PRO A 28 4.36 -5.70 -6.43
N ALA A 29 5.43 -5.28 -5.76
CA ALA A 29 5.66 -5.53 -4.34
C ALA A 29 4.67 -4.73 -3.45
N ILE A 30 4.38 -3.48 -3.84
CA ILE A 30 3.36 -2.64 -3.17
C ILE A 30 1.99 -3.29 -3.29
N ASN A 31 1.60 -3.72 -4.48
CA ASN A 31 0.33 -4.40 -4.72
C ASN A 31 0.21 -5.66 -3.87
N ALA A 32 1.25 -6.49 -3.81
CA ALA A 32 1.26 -7.69 -2.99
C ALA A 32 1.08 -7.40 -1.49
N THR A 33 1.66 -6.30 -0.98
CA THR A 33 1.47 -5.85 0.40
C THR A 33 0.01 -5.43 0.65
N LEU A 34 -0.58 -4.64 -0.24
CA LEU A 34 -1.97 -4.20 -0.11
C LEU A 34 -2.97 -5.37 -0.22
N ASP A 35 -2.72 -6.33 -1.10
CA ASP A 35 -3.51 -7.56 -1.20
C ASP A 35 -3.41 -8.39 0.09
N ALA A 36 -2.21 -8.45 0.68
CA ALA A 36 -2.00 -9.12 1.96
C ALA A 36 -2.73 -8.43 3.13
N VAL A 37 -2.86 -7.09 3.11
CA VAL A 37 -3.65 -6.33 4.09
C VAL A 37 -5.12 -6.76 4.02
N HIS A 38 -5.73 -6.79 2.84
CA HIS A 38 -7.14 -7.20 2.69
C HIS A 38 -7.35 -8.67 3.02
N ASP A 39 -6.44 -9.54 2.60
CA ASP A 39 -6.50 -10.96 2.91
C ASP A 39 -6.41 -11.23 4.41
N ALA A 40 -5.45 -10.61 5.10
CA ALA A 40 -5.29 -10.75 6.55
C ALA A 40 -6.50 -10.21 7.33
N ALA A 41 -7.06 -9.06 6.90
CA ALA A 41 -8.27 -8.49 7.49
C ALA A 41 -9.46 -9.45 7.33
N SER A 42 -9.67 -10.03 6.15
CA SER A 42 -10.78 -10.94 5.88
C SER A 42 -10.70 -12.24 6.71
N LYS A 43 -9.50 -12.66 7.07
CA LYS A 43 -9.21 -13.86 7.87
C LYS A 43 -9.13 -13.58 9.37
N ALA A 44 -9.30 -12.33 9.79
CA ALA A 44 -9.08 -11.88 11.17
C ALA A 44 -7.67 -12.24 11.70
N ASP A 45 -6.66 -12.27 10.79
CA ASP A 45 -5.26 -12.52 11.15
C ASP A 45 -4.59 -11.22 11.60
N GLY A 46 -4.81 -10.87 12.86
CA GLY A 46 -4.36 -9.61 13.43
C GLY A 46 -2.83 -9.46 13.41
N ASN A 47 -2.09 -10.53 13.66
CA ASN A 47 -0.62 -10.47 13.66
C ASN A 47 -0.08 -10.15 12.26
N ARG A 48 -0.59 -10.82 11.25
CA ARG A 48 -0.23 -10.56 9.85
C ARG A 48 -0.72 -9.17 9.43
N TYR A 49 -1.96 -8.82 9.73
CA TYR A 49 -2.56 -7.54 9.36
C TYR A 49 -1.71 -6.36 9.87
N PHE A 50 -1.48 -6.29 11.18
CA PHE A 50 -0.71 -5.20 11.79
C PHE A 50 0.78 -5.25 11.46
N GLY A 51 1.32 -6.42 11.14
CA GLY A 51 2.69 -6.58 10.65
C GLY A 51 2.97 -5.94 9.28
N LEU A 52 1.92 -5.64 8.50
CA LEU A 52 2.02 -4.98 7.19
C LEU A 52 2.04 -3.45 7.29
N TYR A 53 1.80 -2.89 8.48
CA TYR A 53 1.86 -1.46 8.73
C TYR A 53 3.22 -1.04 9.28
N SER A 54 3.64 0.19 8.97
CA SER A 54 4.75 0.86 9.65
C SER A 54 4.42 1.05 11.13
N LYS A 55 5.45 1.09 11.98
CA LYS A 55 5.26 1.29 13.43
C LYS A 55 4.58 2.61 13.78
N ASP A 56 4.78 3.65 12.98
CA ASP A 56 4.23 4.98 13.16
C ASP A 56 3.03 5.24 12.22
N ALA A 57 2.45 4.19 11.66
CA ALA A 57 1.34 4.30 10.72
C ALA A 57 0.09 4.92 11.34
N ILE A 58 -0.66 5.61 10.50
CA ILE A 58 -1.95 6.20 10.85
C ILE A 58 -3.05 5.48 10.05
N TYR A 59 -4.09 5.05 10.77
CA TYR A 59 -5.32 4.58 10.16
C TYR A 59 -6.41 5.63 10.31
N ILE A 60 -7.08 5.97 9.22
CA ILE A 60 -8.20 6.91 9.18
C ILE A 60 -9.43 6.09 8.75
N GLY A 61 -10.36 5.94 9.67
CA GLY A 61 -11.60 5.23 9.42
C GLY A 61 -12.65 6.12 8.74
N THR A 62 -13.88 5.63 8.71
CA THR A 62 -14.97 6.27 7.98
C THR A 62 -15.72 7.35 8.76
N ASP A 63 -15.57 7.40 10.08
CA ASP A 63 -16.07 8.49 10.92
C ASP A 63 -15.00 9.56 11.14
N ALA A 64 -15.40 10.81 11.24
CA ALA A 64 -14.50 11.94 11.45
C ALA A 64 -13.63 11.83 12.74
N ALA A 65 -14.12 11.10 13.76
CA ALA A 65 -13.40 10.82 14.99
C ALA A 65 -12.37 9.68 14.87
N GLU A 66 -12.42 8.91 13.79
CA GLU A 66 -11.63 7.71 13.59
C GLU A 66 -10.26 8.03 12.94
N ARG A 67 -9.40 8.68 13.69
CA ARG A 67 -8.00 8.88 13.34
C ARG A 67 -7.13 8.28 14.42
N TRP A 68 -6.56 7.10 14.14
CA TRP A 68 -5.80 6.31 15.09
C TRP A 68 -4.34 6.14 14.69
N THR A 69 -3.47 6.11 15.67
CA THR A 69 -2.18 5.45 15.52
C THR A 69 -2.42 3.96 15.27
N ILE A 70 -1.45 3.29 14.67
CA ILE A 70 -1.60 1.85 14.42
C ILE A 70 -1.77 1.03 15.70
N ALA A 71 -1.21 1.49 16.82
CA ALA A 71 -1.36 0.85 18.13
C ALA A 71 -2.80 0.99 18.67
N GLU A 72 -3.42 2.17 18.55
CA GLU A 72 -4.81 2.42 18.93
C GLU A 72 -5.77 1.61 18.04
N PHE A 73 -5.51 1.60 16.72
CA PHE A 73 -6.31 0.80 15.80
C PHE A 73 -6.19 -0.70 16.10
N ARG A 74 -5.01 -1.18 16.45
CA ARG A 74 -4.82 -2.56 16.90
C ARG A 74 -5.68 -2.86 18.14
N ALA A 75 -5.63 -2.01 19.14
CA ALA A 75 -6.41 -2.17 20.36
C ALA A 75 -7.94 -2.21 20.09
N TYR A 76 -8.41 -1.40 19.13
CA TYR A 76 -9.79 -1.43 18.68
C TYR A 76 -10.15 -2.74 17.95
N ALA A 77 -9.30 -3.20 17.04
CA ALA A 77 -9.60 -4.34 16.17
C ALA A 77 -9.42 -5.71 16.85
N GLU A 78 -8.49 -5.82 17.79
CA GLU A 78 -8.08 -7.09 18.41
C GLU A 78 -9.23 -7.87 19.05
N PRO A 79 -10.21 -7.27 19.77
CA PRO A 79 -11.36 -7.98 20.30
C PRO A 79 -12.29 -8.62 19.25
N TYR A 80 -12.29 -8.08 18.03
CA TYR A 80 -13.04 -8.63 16.89
C TYR A 80 -12.23 -9.76 16.24
N PHE A 81 -10.98 -9.54 15.96
CA PHE A 81 -10.08 -10.53 15.35
C PHE A 81 -9.93 -11.79 16.23
N ALA A 82 -9.82 -11.62 17.55
CA ALA A 82 -9.77 -12.75 18.48
C ALA A 82 -11.02 -13.65 18.44
N LYS A 83 -12.14 -13.14 17.93
CA LYS A 83 -13.40 -13.89 17.72
C LYS A 83 -13.55 -14.39 16.28
N GLY A 84 -12.51 -14.30 15.46
CA GLY A 84 -12.57 -14.63 14.04
C GLY A 84 -13.42 -13.67 13.20
N LYS A 85 -13.72 -12.47 13.71
CA LYS A 85 -14.53 -11.46 13.03
C LYS A 85 -13.59 -10.43 12.40
N GLY A 86 -13.33 -10.60 11.12
CA GLY A 86 -12.63 -9.64 10.30
C GLY A 86 -13.59 -8.80 9.46
N TRP A 87 -13.04 -8.05 8.56
CA TRP A 87 -13.77 -7.28 7.55
C TRP A 87 -13.26 -7.60 6.16
N THR A 88 -14.16 -7.64 5.19
CA THR A 88 -13.84 -8.01 3.82
C THR A 88 -14.06 -6.83 2.90
N TYR A 89 -12.97 -6.39 2.30
CA TYR A 89 -12.95 -5.46 1.18
C TYR A 89 -12.20 -6.14 0.02
N ARG A 90 -12.80 -6.15 -1.16
CA ARG A 90 -12.22 -6.77 -2.36
C ARG A 90 -11.76 -5.67 -3.31
N PRO A 91 -10.44 -5.52 -3.53
CA PRO A 91 -9.94 -4.55 -4.49
C PRO A 91 -10.48 -4.83 -5.89
N ARG A 92 -11.05 -3.80 -6.54
CA ARG A 92 -11.55 -3.85 -7.89
C ARG A 92 -10.66 -3.09 -8.86
N GLU A 93 -10.14 -1.98 -8.41
CA GLU A 93 -9.27 -1.09 -9.15
C GLU A 93 -8.24 -0.49 -8.20
N ARG A 94 -6.99 -0.39 -8.63
CA ARG A 94 -5.93 0.21 -7.79
C ARG A 94 -4.94 0.95 -8.66
N HIS A 95 -4.57 2.14 -8.23
CA HIS A 95 -3.51 2.94 -8.80
C HIS A 95 -2.41 3.15 -7.76
N VAL A 96 -1.17 2.97 -8.19
CA VAL A 96 0.02 3.18 -7.35
C VAL A 96 0.94 4.16 -8.05
N VAL A 97 1.36 5.19 -7.34
CA VAL A 97 2.34 6.17 -7.82
C VAL A 97 3.53 6.15 -6.89
N VAL A 98 4.68 5.77 -7.42
CA VAL A 98 5.96 5.80 -6.70
C VAL A 98 6.59 7.16 -6.85
N THR A 99 7.13 7.72 -5.77
CA THR A 99 7.79 9.03 -5.81
C THR A 99 9.08 8.96 -6.62
N ASP A 100 9.31 9.98 -7.45
CA ASP A 100 10.58 10.20 -8.15
C ASP A 100 11.57 10.90 -7.21
N ASN A 101 11.98 10.22 -6.14
CA ASN A 101 13.00 10.67 -5.22
C ASN A 101 14.18 9.67 -5.20
N PRO A 102 15.38 10.09 -4.77
CA PRO A 102 16.57 9.23 -4.82
C PRO A 102 16.44 7.90 -4.09
N CYS A 103 15.56 7.78 -3.09
CA CYS A 103 15.39 6.53 -2.35
C CYS A 103 14.34 5.60 -2.98
N THR A 104 13.44 6.09 -3.85
CA THR A 104 12.29 5.33 -4.36
C THR A 104 11.55 4.56 -3.25
N CYS A 105 11.45 5.15 -2.08
CA CYS A 105 11.03 4.50 -0.84
C CYS A 105 9.67 4.96 -0.32
N ILE A 106 8.97 5.82 -1.10
CA ILE A 106 7.63 6.32 -0.78
C ILE A 106 6.75 6.14 -2.01
N ALA A 107 5.54 5.68 -1.79
CA ALA A 107 4.49 5.64 -2.79
C ALA A 107 3.16 6.03 -2.16
N TRP A 108 2.22 6.52 -2.98
CA TRP A 108 0.82 6.64 -2.59
C TRP A 108 -0.04 5.79 -3.50
N PHE A 109 -1.19 5.44 -3.00
CA PHE A 109 -2.16 4.64 -3.74
C PHE A 109 -3.59 5.12 -3.50
N ASP A 110 -4.44 4.80 -4.43
CA ASP A 110 -5.89 4.76 -4.26
C ASP A 110 -6.43 3.44 -4.81
N GLU A 111 -7.51 2.96 -4.20
CA GLU A 111 -8.18 1.76 -4.64
C GLU A 111 -9.69 1.85 -4.45
N LEU A 112 -10.44 1.31 -5.42
CA LEU A 112 -11.86 1.05 -5.25
C LEU A 112 -12.04 -0.37 -4.73
N LEU A 113 -12.91 -0.50 -3.74
CA LEU A 113 -13.15 -1.70 -2.98
C LEU A 113 -14.63 -2.08 -3.05
N ASP A 114 -14.90 -3.37 -3.22
CA ASP A 114 -16.26 -3.91 -3.06
C ASP A 114 -16.42 -4.47 -1.65
N SER A 115 -17.47 -4.03 -0.95
CA SER A 115 -17.85 -4.52 0.36
C SER A 115 -19.31 -4.97 0.35
N GLU A 116 -19.57 -6.16 0.91
CA GLU A 116 -20.95 -6.66 1.06
C GLU A 116 -21.77 -5.81 2.05
N SER A 117 -21.11 -5.22 3.06
CA SER A 117 -21.77 -4.41 4.09
C SER A 117 -22.01 -2.97 3.66
N TYR A 118 -21.12 -2.40 2.83
CA TYR A 118 -21.09 -0.95 2.57
C TYR A 118 -21.14 -0.58 1.09
N GLY A 119 -21.15 -1.59 0.19
CA GLY A 119 -21.06 -1.35 -1.24
C GLY A 119 -19.69 -0.84 -1.68
N THR A 120 -19.66 0.10 -2.62
CA THR A 120 -18.40 0.68 -3.08
C THR A 120 -17.75 1.51 -1.98
N SER A 121 -16.52 1.17 -1.65
CA SER A 121 -15.66 1.90 -0.71
C SER A 121 -14.40 2.35 -1.43
N ARG A 122 -13.64 3.26 -0.83
CA ARG A 122 -12.35 3.72 -1.34
C ARG A 122 -11.30 3.66 -0.25
N GLY A 123 -10.21 2.96 -0.55
CA GLY A 123 -8.97 3.05 0.22
C GLY A 123 -8.02 4.02 -0.44
N THR A 124 -7.36 4.86 0.35
CA THR A 124 -6.23 5.69 -0.10
C THR A 124 -5.14 5.64 0.95
N GLY A 125 -3.90 5.82 0.55
CA GLY A 125 -2.85 5.80 1.55
C GLY A 125 -1.44 6.03 1.01
N VAL A 126 -0.51 5.88 1.94
CA VAL A 126 0.92 6.03 1.71
C VAL A 126 1.63 4.76 2.09
N MET A 127 2.54 4.33 1.23
CA MET A 127 3.44 3.21 1.44
C MET A 127 4.86 3.72 1.67
N VAL A 128 5.59 3.06 2.55
CA VAL A 128 7.02 3.31 2.78
C VAL A 128 7.81 2.02 2.67
N LEU A 129 9.03 2.12 2.17
CA LEU A 129 9.97 1.01 2.12
C LEU A 129 10.80 1.00 3.41
N GLU A 130 10.57 0.04 4.29
CA GLU A 130 11.28 -0.15 5.54
C GLU A 130 11.98 -1.52 5.54
N GLU A 131 13.29 -1.54 5.77
CA GLU A 131 14.08 -2.77 5.83
C GLU A 131 13.88 -3.72 4.62
N GLY A 132 13.72 -3.12 3.43
CA GLY A 132 13.50 -3.85 2.18
C GLY A 132 12.07 -4.38 1.99
N GLN A 133 11.13 -4.00 2.84
CA GLN A 133 9.72 -4.37 2.74
C GLN A 133 8.82 -3.15 2.63
N TRP A 134 7.86 -3.19 1.72
CA TRP A 134 6.84 -2.16 1.65
C TRP A 134 5.85 -2.30 2.81
N LYS A 135 5.60 -1.20 3.51
CA LYS A 135 4.68 -1.11 4.64
C LYS A 135 3.67 0.00 4.40
N VAL A 136 2.47 -0.17 4.95
CA VAL A 136 1.47 0.90 4.96
C VAL A 136 1.83 1.92 6.04
N ALA A 137 2.11 3.16 5.64
CA ALA A 137 2.37 4.28 6.56
C ALA A 137 1.10 5.08 6.88
N GLN A 138 0.16 5.14 5.94
CA GLN A 138 -1.17 5.68 6.16
C GLN A 138 -2.18 4.89 5.33
N TYR A 139 -3.33 4.61 5.91
CA TYR A 139 -4.51 4.11 5.21
C TYR A 139 -5.74 4.93 5.60
N ALA A 140 -6.48 5.41 4.63
CA ALA A 140 -7.77 6.05 4.84
C ALA A 140 -8.86 5.28 4.09
N LEU A 141 -9.91 4.89 4.80
CA LEU A 141 -11.09 4.24 4.26
C LEU A 141 -12.25 5.23 4.19
N THR A 142 -12.90 5.32 3.05
CA THR A 142 -14.04 6.22 2.85
C THR A 142 -15.17 5.53 2.08
N PHE A 143 -16.39 6.05 2.24
CA PHE A 143 -17.52 5.67 1.40
C PHE A 143 -17.78 6.77 0.38
N PRO A 144 -17.40 6.58 -0.90
CA PRO A 144 -17.63 7.58 -1.93
C PRO A 144 -19.14 7.72 -2.18
N ILE A 145 -19.67 8.92 -1.91
CA ILE A 145 -21.08 9.24 -2.14
C ILE A 145 -21.26 9.60 -3.62
N PRO A 146 -22.16 8.96 -4.37
CA PRO A 146 -22.51 9.39 -5.72
C PRO A 146 -22.99 10.84 -5.74
N ASN A 147 -22.57 11.61 -6.74
CA ASN A 147 -22.91 13.05 -6.82
C ASN A 147 -24.41 13.32 -6.76
N ASP A 148 -25.23 12.44 -7.37
CA ASP A 148 -26.69 12.57 -7.39
C ASP A 148 -27.31 12.44 -5.97
N LEU A 149 -26.62 11.79 -5.06
CA LEU A 149 -27.07 11.60 -3.68
C LEU A 149 -26.42 12.56 -2.67
N ALA A 150 -25.35 13.25 -3.09
CA ALA A 150 -24.48 14.04 -2.20
C ALA A 150 -25.26 15.11 -1.41
N HIS A 151 -26.20 15.82 -2.05
CA HIS A 151 -26.99 16.85 -1.38
C HIS A 151 -27.85 16.27 -0.24
N GLY A 152 -28.56 15.16 -0.48
CA GLY A 152 -29.40 14.53 0.54
C GLY A 152 -28.59 13.98 1.72
N PHE A 153 -27.43 13.38 1.45
CA PHE A 153 -26.55 12.89 2.49
C PHE A 153 -25.93 14.02 3.32
N THR A 154 -25.47 15.10 2.69
CA THR A 154 -24.89 16.23 3.43
C THR A 154 -25.88 16.95 4.31
N GLU A 155 -27.15 17.08 3.91
CA GLU A 155 -28.21 17.63 4.78
C GLU A 155 -28.47 16.72 6.00
N GLN A 156 -28.45 15.40 5.82
CA GLN A 156 -28.60 14.46 6.94
C GLN A 156 -27.42 14.54 7.92
N ILE A 157 -26.19 14.65 7.40
CA ILE A 157 -24.97 14.81 8.19
C ILE A 157 -25.05 16.09 9.03
N LYS A 158 -25.36 17.24 8.39
CA LYS A 158 -25.51 18.54 9.08
C LYS A 158 -26.59 18.49 10.18
N ALA A 159 -27.74 17.86 9.87
CA ALA A 159 -28.81 17.71 10.84
C ALA A 159 -28.43 16.79 12.03
N PHE A 160 -27.59 15.79 11.80
CA PHE A 160 -27.07 14.94 12.86
C PHE A 160 -26.05 15.67 13.73
N GLU A 161 -25.10 16.38 13.10
CA GLU A 161 -24.05 17.12 13.81
C GLU A 161 -24.59 18.27 14.66
N ALA A 162 -25.66 18.94 14.21
CA ALA A 162 -26.33 20.02 14.95
C ALA A 162 -27.01 19.53 16.27
N LYS A 163 -27.09 18.21 16.51
CA LYS A 163 -27.67 17.63 17.73
C LYS A 163 -26.63 17.22 18.76
N LYS A 164 -25.33 17.30 18.40
CA LYS A 164 -24.20 17.02 19.29
C LYS A 164 -23.77 18.26 20.06
#